data_23eea2fd54b7bd47b73b3bf33da675ae
#
_entry.id   23eea2fd54b7bd47b73b3bf33da675ae
#
_cell.length_a   1.000
_cell.length_b   1.000
_cell.length_c   1.000
_cell.angle_alpha   90.00
_cell.angle_beta   90.00
_cell.angle_gamma   90.00
#
_symmetry.space_group_name_H-M   'P 1'
#
loop_
_entity.id
_entity.type
_entity.pdbx_description
1 polymer ?
#
loop_
_entity_poly.entity_id
_entity_poly.type
_entity_poly.pdbx_seq_one_letter_code
_entity_poly.pdbx_strand_id
1 'polypeptide(L)'
;DKKYYVIGIRLARTYFKVASFNLRGEMEDLRRIEISEDNPAEITFKEIIKVILSFIEQNQFRKLLLVGMAIPGPFFKDRGKIGVLTGGRRFEQIDFKEKLENQLNIKVIVEHDAKAGAFAQLWYDKEIDKKNSLIYVAAGEGIGAGIIIDQKIVYGELGTAGEIGHMTIDYRGELCECGNRGCLEKYCSLLSVRSRLKEAKGKKYSLKEIKEMIKGDDIEVINIYRESCRYLGYGIVNIVNTYNPTVIILGDELTHVDQEIMLNEVDKVLKERLLPEIYEKLTVKISGAVKDSVLHGIGAMCTKKVFDN
;
A
#
# COMPACT_ATOMS: atom_id res chain seq x y z
N ASP A 1 -25.95 3.62 -10.74
CA ASP A 1 -26.32 3.59 -12.17
C ASP A 1 -25.54 2.47 -12.87
N LYS A 2 -26.25 1.53 -13.48
CA LYS A 2 -25.64 0.36 -14.17
C LYS A 2 -24.98 0.71 -15.52
N LYS A 3 -25.11 1.97 -15.99
CA LYS A 3 -24.59 2.41 -17.28
C LYS A 3 -23.10 2.82 -17.26
N TYR A 4 -22.56 3.10 -16.10
CA TYR A 4 -21.22 3.65 -15.95
C TYR A 4 -20.39 2.84 -14.96
N TYR A 5 -19.07 2.82 -15.18
CA TYR A 5 -18.13 2.19 -14.28
C TYR A 5 -16.77 2.86 -14.37
N VAL A 6 -15.92 2.57 -13.41
CA VAL A 6 -14.51 2.96 -13.40
C VAL A 6 -13.64 1.72 -13.23
N ILE A 7 -12.39 1.79 -13.63
CA ILE A 7 -11.40 0.73 -13.41
C ILE A 7 -10.37 1.23 -12.42
N GLY A 8 -10.08 0.39 -11.42
CA GLY A 8 -8.95 0.54 -10.50
C GLY A 8 -7.86 -0.47 -10.83
N ILE A 9 -6.61 -0.02 -10.82
CA ILE A 9 -5.42 -0.85 -11.00
C ILE A 9 -4.56 -0.69 -9.76
N ARG A 10 -4.10 -1.79 -9.18
CA ARG A 10 -3.03 -1.81 -8.19
C ARG A 10 -1.83 -2.49 -8.79
N LEU A 11 -0.73 -1.76 -8.95
CA LEU A 11 0.57 -2.31 -9.32
C LEU A 11 1.37 -2.60 -8.04
N ALA A 12 1.89 -3.81 -7.92
CA ALA A 12 2.87 -4.21 -6.91
C ALA A 12 4.15 -4.71 -7.62
N ARG A 13 5.14 -5.14 -6.88
CA ARG A 13 6.42 -5.59 -7.46
C ARG A 13 6.29 -6.94 -8.17
N THR A 14 5.53 -7.85 -7.58
CA THR A 14 5.40 -9.24 -8.02
C THR A 14 4.04 -9.56 -8.64
N TYR A 15 3.10 -8.62 -8.61
CA TYR A 15 1.77 -8.78 -9.21
C TYR A 15 1.14 -7.44 -9.58
N PHE A 16 0.09 -7.49 -10.38
CA PHE A 16 -0.88 -6.39 -10.46
C PHE A 16 -2.32 -6.92 -10.32
N LYS A 17 -3.20 -6.04 -9.89
CA LYS A 17 -4.64 -6.30 -9.84
C LYS A 17 -5.35 -5.25 -10.68
N VAL A 18 -6.41 -5.66 -11.38
CA VAL A 18 -7.34 -4.79 -12.07
C VAL A 18 -8.75 -5.13 -11.60
N ALA A 19 -9.53 -4.13 -11.23
CA ALA A 19 -10.90 -4.32 -10.84
C ALA A 19 -11.82 -3.27 -11.46
N SER A 20 -13.06 -3.65 -11.77
CA SER A 20 -14.13 -2.73 -12.12
C SER A 20 -14.93 -2.35 -10.88
N PHE A 21 -15.38 -1.10 -10.85
CA PHE A 21 -16.21 -0.56 -9.78
C PHE A 21 -17.41 0.18 -10.37
N ASN A 22 -18.57 -0.01 -9.79
CA ASN A 22 -19.70 0.84 -10.09
C ASN A 22 -19.54 2.23 -9.43
N LEU A 23 -20.42 3.18 -9.76
CA LEU A 23 -20.34 4.53 -9.20
C LEU A 23 -20.76 4.65 -7.72
N ARG A 24 -21.10 3.53 -7.06
CA ARG A 24 -21.24 3.46 -5.60
C ARG A 24 -19.92 3.07 -4.90
N GLY A 25 -18.88 2.77 -5.70
CA GLY A 25 -17.59 2.28 -5.20
C GLY A 25 -17.60 0.79 -4.89
N GLU A 26 -18.63 0.04 -5.27
CA GLU A 26 -18.68 -1.41 -5.10
C GLU A 26 -17.86 -2.09 -6.19
N MET A 27 -16.97 -3.00 -5.78
CA MET A 27 -16.17 -3.80 -6.71
C MET A 27 -17.06 -4.88 -7.34
N GLU A 28 -17.04 -4.97 -8.66
CA GLU A 28 -17.90 -5.90 -9.43
C GLU A 28 -17.09 -7.06 -9.99
N ASP A 29 -15.86 -6.80 -10.47
CA ASP A 29 -14.99 -7.81 -11.06
C ASP A 29 -13.53 -7.56 -10.65
N LEU A 30 -12.73 -8.63 -10.59
CA LEU A 30 -11.32 -8.59 -10.15
C LEU A 30 -10.49 -9.60 -10.93
N ARG A 31 -9.34 -9.15 -11.44
CA ARG A 31 -8.27 -10.00 -11.96
C ARG A 31 -6.98 -9.72 -11.21
N ARG A 32 -6.27 -10.79 -10.84
CA ARG A 32 -4.90 -10.73 -10.30
C ARG A 32 -3.99 -11.48 -11.25
N ILE A 33 -2.88 -10.84 -11.63
CA ILE A 33 -1.85 -11.40 -12.51
C ILE A 33 -0.52 -11.31 -11.80
N GLU A 34 0.15 -12.44 -11.66
CA GLU A 34 1.53 -12.49 -11.15
C GLU A 34 2.49 -12.03 -12.25
N ILE A 35 3.51 -11.27 -11.86
CA ILE A 35 4.55 -10.75 -12.74
C ILE A 35 5.93 -11.14 -12.22
N SER A 36 6.83 -11.52 -13.10
CA SER A 36 8.22 -11.77 -12.73
C SER A 36 8.95 -10.44 -12.54
N GLU A 37 9.79 -10.36 -11.52
CA GLU A 37 10.68 -9.21 -11.29
C GLU A 37 11.70 -9.03 -12.42
N ASP A 38 12.03 -10.09 -13.14
CA ASP A 38 12.97 -10.08 -14.28
C ASP A 38 12.33 -9.56 -15.56
N ASN A 39 10.99 -9.48 -15.63
CA ASN A 39 10.31 -9.00 -16.83
C ASN A 39 10.51 -7.49 -17.02
N PRO A 40 10.85 -7.04 -18.24
CA PRO A 40 10.82 -5.63 -18.58
C PRO A 40 9.44 -5.01 -18.26
N ALA A 41 9.44 -3.76 -17.81
CA ALA A 41 8.22 -3.04 -17.47
C ALA A 41 7.20 -2.96 -18.63
N GLU A 42 7.67 -2.95 -19.87
CA GLU A 42 6.82 -2.95 -21.06
C GLU A 42 5.98 -4.22 -21.19
N ILE A 43 6.49 -5.37 -20.76
CA ILE A 43 5.71 -6.62 -20.74
C ILE A 43 4.58 -6.49 -19.73
N THR A 44 4.89 -6.03 -18.52
CA THR A 44 3.87 -5.77 -17.49
C THR A 44 2.82 -4.78 -17.97
N PHE A 45 3.25 -3.70 -18.64
CA PHE A 45 2.34 -2.71 -19.20
C PHE A 45 1.38 -3.33 -20.24
N LYS A 46 1.91 -4.15 -21.18
CA LYS A 46 1.08 -4.84 -22.18
C LYS A 46 0.06 -5.77 -21.55
N GLU A 47 0.44 -6.49 -20.49
CA GLU A 47 -0.51 -7.36 -19.76
C GLU A 47 -1.59 -6.55 -19.04
N ILE A 48 -1.25 -5.41 -18.45
CA ILE A 48 -2.23 -4.50 -17.84
C ILE A 48 -3.24 -4.05 -18.89
N ILE A 49 -2.78 -3.57 -20.06
CA ILE A 49 -3.66 -3.16 -21.17
C ILE A 49 -4.57 -4.30 -21.60
N LYS A 50 -4.03 -5.50 -21.79
CA LYS A 50 -4.81 -6.67 -22.18
C LYS A 50 -5.96 -6.97 -21.19
N VAL A 51 -5.68 -6.88 -19.90
CA VAL A 51 -6.71 -7.07 -18.87
C VAL A 51 -7.75 -5.96 -18.93
N ILE A 52 -7.36 -4.69 -19.06
CA ILE A 52 -8.30 -3.57 -19.18
C ILE A 52 -9.20 -3.74 -20.40
N LEU A 53 -8.65 -4.07 -21.55
CA LEU A 53 -9.43 -4.28 -22.78
C LEU A 53 -10.43 -5.43 -22.59
N SER A 54 -10.07 -6.51 -21.89
CA SER A 54 -10.99 -7.60 -21.58
C SER A 54 -12.17 -7.13 -20.70
N PHE A 55 -11.94 -6.23 -19.75
CA PHE A 55 -13.03 -5.63 -18.96
C PHE A 55 -13.92 -4.72 -19.81
N ILE A 56 -13.35 -3.94 -20.73
CA ILE A 56 -14.13 -3.09 -21.66
C ILE A 56 -15.01 -3.96 -22.55
N GLU A 57 -14.48 -5.03 -23.11
CA GLU A 57 -15.22 -5.98 -23.95
C GLU A 57 -16.37 -6.66 -23.19
N GLN A 58 -16.13 -7.10 -21.95
CA GLN A 58 -17.15 -7.69 -21.09
C GLN A 58 -18.26 -6.69 -20.69
N ASN A 59 -17.96 -5.40 -20.70
CA ASN A 59 -18.86 -4.32 -20.32
C ASN A 59 -19.28 -3.43 -21.51
N GLN A 60 -19.37 -3.96 -22.72
CA GLN A 60 -19.65 -3.18 -23.94
C GLN A 60 -20.96 -2.34 -23.92
N PHE A 61 -21.91 -2.70 -23.05
CA PHE A 61 -23.15 -1.93 -22.85
C PHE A 61 -23.04 -0.84 -21.78
N ARG A 62 -21.86 -0.68 -21.19
CA ARG A 62 -21.57 0.30 -20.13
C ARG A 62 -20.43 1.22 -20.60
N LYS A 63 -20.42 2.44 -20.10
CA LYS A 63 -19.37 3.41 -20.41
C LYS A 63 -18.32 3.44 -19.29
N LEU A 64 -17.08 3.15 -19.64
CA LEU A 64 -15.92 3.39 -18.79
C LEU A 64 -15.65 4.89 -18.73
N LEU A 65 -15.65 5.48 -17.52
CA LEU A 65 -15.50 6.92 -17.33
C LEU A 65 -14.06 7.33 -16.98
N LEU A 66 -13.38 6.52 -16.20
CA LEU A 66 -12.05 6.83 -15.68
C LEU A 66 -11.29 5.54 -15.35
N VAL A 67 -9.97 5.59 -15.49
CA VAL A 67 -9.05 4.56 -15.00
C VAL A 67 -8.20 5.16 -13.90
N GLY A 68 -8.07 4.47 -12.76
CA GLY A 68 -7.17 4.83 -11.68
C GLY A 68 -6.08 3.79 -11.53
N MET A 69 -4.86 4.23 -11.28
CA MET A 69 -3.74 3.34 -11.03
C MET A 69 -3.04 3.70 -9.73
N ALA A 70 -3.04 2.79 -8.77
CA ALA A 70 -2.23 2.86 -7.56
C ALA A 70 -0.89 2.18 -7.81
N ILE A 71 0.19 2.89 -7.53
CA ILE A 71 1.57 2.44 -7.75
C ILE A 71 2.38 2.54 -6.48
N PRO A 72 3.39 1.68 -6.29
CA PRO A 72 4.30 1.80 -5.15
C PRO A 72 5.14 3.08 -5.23
N GLY A 73 5.53 3.60 -4.06
CA GLY A 73 6.34 4.82 -3.94
C GLY A 73 7.84 4.61 -4.14
N PRO A 74 8.61 5.72 -4.12
CA PRO A 74 8.11 7.09 -4.11
C PRO A 74 7.52 7.49 -5.46
N PHE A 75 6.37 8.18 -5.46
CA PHE A 75 5.72 8.69 -6.66
C PHE A 75 5.74 10.21 -6.70
N PHE A 76 6.41 10.78 -7.71
CA PHE A 76 6.49 12.22 -7.93
C PHE A 76 5.30 12.67 -8.78
N LYS A 77 4.26 13.15 -8.12
CA LYS A 77 2.98 13.48 -8.73
C LYS A 77 3.10 14.50 -9.87
N ASP A 78 3.93 15.52 -9.69
CA ASP A 78 4.12 16.59 -10.68
C ASP A 78 4.85 16.11 -11.95
N ARG A 79 5.62 15.03 -11.83
CA ARG A 79 6.39 14.45 -12.94
C ARG A 79 5.75 13.21 -13.54
N GLY A 80 4.69 12.68 -12.92
CA GLY A 80 4.05 11.42 -13.32
C GLY A 80 4.96 10.18 -13.22
N LYS A 81 6.09 10.27 -12.50
CA LYS A 81 7.15 9.25 -12.48
C LYS A 81 7.28 8.60 -11.11
N ILE A 82 7.57 7.31 -11.16
CA ILE A 82 7.99 6.53 -9.99
C ILE A 82 9.48 6.82 -9.73
N GLY A 83 9.85 7.05 -8.48
CA GLY A 83 11.26 7.16 -8.08
C GLY A 83 11.90 5.78 -7.89
N VAL A 84 13.06 5.76 -7.23
CA VAL A 84 13.79 4.51 -6.96
C VAL A 84 12.96 3.60 -6.06
N LEU A 85 12.53 2.47 -6.58
CA LEU A 85 11.83 1.43 -5.83
C LEU A 85 12.83 0.50 -5.16
N THR A 86 12.65 0.23 -3.88
CA THR A 86 13.35 -0.85 -3.20
C THR A 86 13.05 -2.18 -3.92
N GLY A 87 14.08 -2.84 -4.43
CA GLY A 87 13.96 -4.12 -5.15
C GLY A 87 13.73 -4.03 -6.66
N GLY A 88 13.84 -2.84 -7.30
CA GLY A 88 13.85 -2.77 -8.77
C GLY A 88 13.58 -1.40 -9.37
N ARG A 89 14.39 -1.02 -10.35
CA ARG A 89 14.27 0.24 -11.11
C ARG A 89 13.41 0.11 -12.38
N ARG A 90 12.82 -1.04 -12.64
CA ARG A 90 12.19 -1.35 -13.95
C ARG A 90 11.04 -0.42 -14.33
N PHE A 91 10.32 0.13 -13.34
CA PHE A 91 9.18 1.01 -13.59
C PHE A 91 9.52 2.50 -13.61
N GLU A 92 10.75 2.90 -13.26
CA GLU A 92 11.16 4.31 -13.18
C GLU A 92 11.05 5.07 -14.50
N GLN A 93 11.23 4.37 -15.63
CA GLN A 93 11.24 4.97 -16.96
C GLN A 93 9.86 5.01 -17.62
N ILE A 94 8.82 4.44 -17.00
CA ILE A 94 7.48 4.40 -17.58
C ILE A 94 6.61 5.51 -17.00
N ASP A 95 6.12 6.38 -17.85
CA ASP A 95 4.97 7.21 -17.55
C ASP A 95 3.69 6.39 -17.80
N PHE A 96 3.21 5.75 -16.73
CA PHE A 96 2.00 4.93 -16.80
C PHE A 96 0.76 5.75 -17.18
N LYS A 97 0.67 7.00 -16.71
CA LYS A 97 -0.47 7.86 -16.99
C LYS A 97 -0.56 8.15 -18.48
N GLU A 98 0.51 8.74 -19.05
CA GLU A 98 0.56 9.10 -20.45
C GLU A 98 0.33 7.89 -21.37
N LYS A 99 1.03 6.77 -21.09
CA LYS A 99 0.89 5.56 -21.89
C LYS A 99 -0.52 4.95 -21.84
N LEU A 100 -1.16 4.92 -20.67
CA LEU A 100 -2.53 4.43 -20.53
C LEU A 100 -3.53 5.35 -21.23
N GLU A 101 -3.41 6.67 -21.06
CA GLU A 101 -4.27 7.65 -21.72
C GLU A 101 -4.17 7.55 -23.24
N ASN A 102 -2.95 7.46 -23.78
CA ASN A 102 -2.71 7.30 -25.22
C ASN A 102 -3.27 5.99 -25.78
N GLN A 103 -3.14 4.89 -25.04
CA GLN A 103 -3.60 3.57 -25.49
C GLN A 103 -5.12 3.39 -25.41
N LEU A 104 -5.73 3.95 -24.38
CA LEU A 104 -7.15 3.73 -24.07
C LEU A 104 -8.05 4.87 -24.54
N ASN A 105 -7.50 6.04 -24.84
CA ASN A 105 -8.22 7.29 -25.07
C ASN A 105 -9.23 7.61 -23.92
N ILE A 106 -8.82 7.33 -22.68
CA ILE A 106 -9.60 7.52 -21.47
C ILE A 106 -8.71 8.23 -20.45
N LYS A 107 -9.29 9.17 -19.70
CA LYS A 107 -8.58 9.89 -18.65
C LYS A 107 -8.07 8.93 -17.57
N VAL A 108 -6.83 9.13 -17.11
CA VAL A 108 -6.17 8.30 -16.10
C VAL A 108 -5.76 9.15 -14.91
N ILE A 109 -5.99 8.65 -13.71
CA ILE A 109 -5.37 9.17 -12.49
C ILE A 109 -4.36 8.15 -11.96
N VAL A 110 -3.22 8.65 -11.49
CA VAL A 110 -2.20 7.82 -10.84
C VAL A 110 -2.00 8.34 -9.42
N GLU A 111 -1.91 7.42 -8.48
CA GLU A 111 -1.73 7.76 -7.07
C GLU A 111 -0.78 6.78 -6.39
N HIS A 112 -0.12 7.24 -5.31
CA HIS A 112 0.66 6.40 -4.44
C HIS A 112 -0.23 5.38 -3.70
N ASP A 113 0.19 4.12 -3.62
CA ASP A 113 -0.60 3.02 -3.07
C ASP A 113 -1.04 3.25 -1.61
N ALA A 114 -0.14 3.70 -0.74
CA ALA A 114 -0.49 3.99 0.65
C ALA A 114 -1.48 5.16 0.80
N LYS A 115 -1.43 6.16 -0.10
CA LYS A 115 -2.42 7.25 -0.13
C LYS A 115 -3.78 6.76 -0.61
N ALA A 116 -3.81 5.89 -1.62
CA ALA A 116 -5.03 5.22 -2.03
C ALA A 116 -5.61 4.38 -0.89
N GLY A 117 -4.77 3.61 -0.17
CA GLY A 117 -5.16 2.85 1.01
C GLY A 117 -5.76 3.73 2.12
N ALA A 118 -5.15 4.88 2.40
CA ALA A 118 -5.69 5.86 3.35
C ALA A 118 -7.05 6.42 2.91
N PHE A 119 -7.19 6.72 1.63
CA PHE A 119 -8.46 7.20 1.08
C PHE A 119 -9.58 6.15 1.20
N ALA A 120 -9.24 4.87 1.04
CA ALA A 120 -10.21 3.79 1.28
C ALA A 120 -10.76 3.80 2.71
N GLN A 121 -9.90 4.05 3.71
CA GLN A 121 -10.37 4.13 5.10
C GLN A 121 -11.34 5.30 5.28
N LEU A 122 -11.01 6.46 4.76
CA LEU A 122 -11.90 7.64 4.81
C LEU A 122 -13.23 7.42 4.09
N TRP A 123 -13.22 6.63 3.02
CA TRP A 123 -14.41 6.42 2.17
C TRP A 123 -15.31 5.31 2.68
N TYR A 124 -14.75 4.18 3.11
CA TYR A 124 -15.51 2.96 3.43
C TYR A 124 -15.66 2.69 4.93
N ASP A 125 -14.73 3.15 5.77
CA ASP A 125 -14.78 2.90 7.20
C ASP A 125 -15.74 3.89 7.88
N LYS A 126 -16.91 3.39 8.26
CA LYS A 126 -17.95 4.20 8.89
C LYS A 126 -17.68 4.49 10.38
N GLU A 127 -16.74 3.78 10.98
CA GLU A 127 -16.36 3.97 12.39
C GLU A 127 -15.37 5.10 12.59
N ILE A 128 -14.73 5.54 11.50
CA ILE A 128 -13.77 6.65 11.56
C ILE A 128 -14.54 7.97 11.64
N ASP A 129 -14.33 8.69 12.74
CA ASP A 129 -14.77 10.08 12.81
C ASP A 129 -13.94 10.90 11.80
N LYS A 130 -14.64 11.50 10.84
CA LYS A 130 -14.01 12.29 9.78
C LYS A 130 -13.25 13.54 10.27
N LYS A 131 -13.45 13.93 11.53
CA LYS A 131 -12.68 15.00 12.18
C LYS A 131 -11.31 14.53 12.67
N ASN A 132 -11.11 13.23 12.78
CA ASN A 132 -9.86 12.67 13.26
C ASN A 132 -8.76 12.71 12.19
N SER A 133 -7.54 12.98 12.63
CA SER A 133 -6.37 12.72 11.81
C SER A 133 -6.11 11.21 11.76
N LEU A 134 -5.91 10.71 10.55
CA LEU A 134 -5.77 9.29 10.26
C LEU A 134 -4.46 9.05 9.53
N ILE A 135 -3.73 8.02 9.92
CA ILE A 135 -2.59 7.52 9.14
C ILE A 135 -2.82 6.04 8.81
N TYR A 136 -2.87 5.75 7.53
CA TYR A 136 -2.85 4.38 7.03
C TYR A 136 -1.41 3.98 6.73
N VAL A 137 -0.94 2.92 7.36
CA VAL A 137 0.38 2.33 7.12
C VAL A 137 0.21 1.13 6.21
N ALA A 138 0.69 1.25 4.99
CA ALA A 138 0.78 0.14 4.04
C ALA A 138 2.01 -0.70 4.41
N ALA A 139 1.79 -1.79 5.15
CA ALA A 139 2.81 -2.75 5.51
C ALA A 139 2.71 -3.97 4.57
N GLY A 140 3.39 -3.90 3.44
CA GLY A 140 3.38 -4.90 2.38
C GLY A 140 4.79 -5.30 1.97
N GLU A 141 5.02 -5.48 0.67
CA GLU A 141 6.37 -5.71 0.10
C GLU A 141 7.33 -4.58 0.45
N GLY A 142 6.84 -3.34 0.55
CA GLY A 142 7.51 -2.18 1.12
C GLY A 142 6.71 -1.62 2.31
N ILE A 143 7.16 -0.46 2.82
CA ILE A 143 6.49 0.28 3.89
C ILE A 143 6.23 1.71 3.42
N GLY A 144 4.97 2.12 3.44
CA GLY A 144 4.56 3.49 3.11
C GLY A 144 3.42 3.95 4.02
N ALA A 145 3.11 5.24 4.00
CA ALA A 145 1.94 5.78 4.70
C ALA A 145 1.11 6.74 3.83
N GLY A 146 -0.20 6.65 4.02
CA GLY A 146 -1.13 7.69 3.60
C GLY A 146 -1.58 8.48 4.82
N ILE A 147 -1.35 9.78 4.81
CA ILE A 147 -1.64 10.68 5.94
C ILE A 147 -2.86 11.51 5.57
N ILE A 148 -3.86 11.52 6.44
CA ILE A 148 -5.08 12.32 6.28
C ILE A 148 -5.21 13.27 7.46
N ILE A 149 -5.29 14.56 7.18
CA ILE A 149 -5.54 15.63 8.14
C ILE A 149 -6.69 16.48 7.57
N ASP A 150 -7.66 16.80 8.39
CA ASP A 150 -8.85 17.58 7.98
C ASP A 150 -9.53 17.00 6.72
N GLN A 151 -9.68 15.69 6.66
CA GLN A 151 -10.26 14.94 5.53
C GLN A 151 -9.46 15.05 4.21
N LYS A 152 -8.26 15.59 4.24
CA LYS A 152 -7.41 15.76 3.06
C LYS A 152 -6.15 14.91 3.15
N ILE A 153 -5.77 14.32 2.03
CA ILE A 153 -4.49 13.62 1.92
C ILE A 153 -3.37 14.66 1.96
N VAL A 154 -2.37 14.39 2.79
CA VAL A 154 -1.14 15.17 2.85
C VAL A 154 -0.22 14.67 1.73
N TYR A 155 0.05 15.51 0.74
CA TYR A 155 0.92 15.19 -0.38
C TYR A 155 2.37 15.63 -0.17
N GLY A 156 2.60 16.74 0.54
CA GLY A 156 3.86 17.45 0.53
C GLY A 156 4.10 18.16 -0.81
N GLU A 157 5.17 18.91 -0.92
CA GLU A 157 5.47 19.75 -2.10
C GLU A 157 5.66 18.89 -3.39
N LEU A 158 6.39 17.79 -3.27
CA LEU A 158 6.70 16.91 -4.40
C LEU A 158 5.72 15.72 -4.55
N GLY A 159 4.68 15.66 -3.73
CA GLY A 159 3.76 14.53 -3.70
C GLY A 159 4.25 13.30 -2.94
N THR A 160 5.41 13.34 -2.30
CA THR A 160 6.08 12.19 -1.67
C THR A 160 5.91 12.11 -0.14
N ALA A 161 5.05 12.92 0.47
CA ALA A 161 4.77 12.76 1.90
C ALA A 161 4.26 11.35 2.21
N GLY A 162 4.73 10.77 3.31
CA GLY A 162 4.35 9.42 3.71
C GLY A 162 5.34 8.32 3.35
N GLU A 163 6.52 8.64 2.81
CA GLU A 163 7.62 7.69 2.56
C GLU A 163 8.30 7.25 3.87
N ILE A 164 7.49 6.78 4.83
CA ILE A 164 7.94 6.40 6.18
C ILE A 164 8.87 5.19 6.20
N GLY A 165 8.79 4.33 5.19
CA GLY A 165 9.68 3.20 5.02
C GLY A 165 11.15 3.62 4.88
N HIS A 166 11.40 4.86 4.42
CA HIS A 166 12.73 5.42 4.27
C HIS A 166 13.19 6.28 5.45
N MET A 167 12.41 6.35 6.54
CA MET A 167 12.89 6.92 7.81
C MET A 167 14.03 6.06 8.37
N THR A 168 15.12 6.71 8.78
CA THR A 168 16.24 6.05 9.47
C THR A 168 15.80 5.67 10.89
N ILE A 169 15.81 4.37 11.21
CA ILE A 169 15.62 3.85 12.57
C ILE A 169 16.94 3.35 13.18
N ASP A 170 17.94 3.15 12.35
CA ASP A 170 19.31 2.82 12.76
C ASP A 170 20.32 3.50 11.81
N TYR A 171 20.96 4.57 12.28
CA TYR A 171 21.93 5.30 11.45
C TYR A 171 23.20 4.50 11.06
N ARG A 172 23.46 3.38 11.74
CA ARG A 172 24.53 2.41 11.42
C ARG A 172 24.03 1.22 10.62
N GLY A 173 22.73 1.17 10.35
CA GLY A 173 22.07 0.04 9.70
C GLY A 173 22.45 -0.16 8.24
N GLU A 174 21.77 -1.10 7.61
CA GLU A 174 22.00 -1.49 6.23
C GLU A 174 21.81 -0.33 5.25
N LEU A 175 22.57 -0.36 4.15
CA LEU A 175 22.35 0.54 3.03
C LEU A 175 21.00 0.19 2.36
N CYS A 176 20.15 1.18 2.19
CA CYS A 176 18.91 1.06 1.45
C CYS A 176 19.11 1.46 -0.01
N GLU A 177 18.33 0.87 -0.91
CA GLU A 177 18.36 1.17 -2.33
C GLU A 177 18.04 2.63 -2.65
N CYS A 178 17.34 3.34 -1.75
CA CYS A 178 17.12 4.78 -1.85
C CYS A 178 18.37 5.65 -1.60
N GLY A 179 19.50 5.05 -1.23
CA GLY A 179 20.77 5.72 -0.91
C GLY A 179 20.94 6.05 0.58
N ASN A 180 19.90 5.94 1.40
CA ASN A 180 19.94 6.14 2.84
C ASN A 180 20.38 4.85 3.57
N ARG A 181 20.69 4.96 4.88
CA ARG A 181 21.02 3.82 5.75
C ARG A 181 19.98 3.64 6.85
N GLY A 182 19.75 2.35 7.21
CA GLY A 182 18.88 1.99 8.32
C GLY A 182 17.43 2.39 8.14
N CYS A 183 16.95 2.39 6.90
CA CYS A 183 15.56 2.63 6.58
C CYS A 183 14.65 1.61 7.27
N LEU A 184 13.53 2.05 7.82
CA LEU A 184 12.52 1.21 8.47
C LEU A 184 12.12 -0.01 7.62
N GLU A 185 11.94 0.19 6.33
CA GLU A 185 11.55 -0.85 5.37
C GLU A 185 12.52 -2.04 5.36
N LYS A 186 13.81 -1.82 5.59
CA LYS A 186 14.84 -2.88 5.63
C LYS A 186 14.62 -3.85 6.81
N TYR A 187 13.88 -3.45 7.83
CA TYR A 187 13.67 -4.21 9.06
C TYR A 187 12.28 -4.81 9.18
N CYS A 188 11.25 -4.19 8.59
CA CYS A 188 9.87 -4.57 8.87
C CYS A 188 8.98 -4.78 7.63
N SER A 189 9.52 -4.72 6.41
CA SER A 189 8.73 -5.06 5.23
C SER A 189 8.58 -6.58 5.04
N LEU A 190 7.60 -7.01 4.25
CA LEU A 190 7.45 -8.42 3.87
C LEU A 190 8.69 -8.94 3.12
N LEU A 191 9.35 -8.09 2.33
CA LEU A 191 10.62 -8.45 1.69
C LEU A 191 11.73 -8.68 2.71
N SER A 192 11.82 -7.86 3.75
CA SER A 192 12.77 -8.05 4.86
C SER A 192 12.49 -9.36 5.60
N VAL A 193 11.22 -9.66 5.92
CA VAL A 193 10.83 -10.93 6.55
C VAL A 193 11.26 -12.11 5.68
N ARG A 194 10.97 -12.07 4.37
CA ARG A 194 11.35 -13.13 3.42
C ARG A 194 12.87 -13.30 3.30
N SER A 195 13.64 -12.20 3.32
CA SER A 195 15.10 -12.25 3.28
C SER A 195 15.66 -12.97 4.50
N ARG A 196 15.22 -12.58 5.69
CA ARG A 196 15.66 -13.20 6.95
C ARG A 196 15.26 -14.69 7.04
N LEU A 197 14.07 -15.04 6.57
CA LEU A 197 13.65 -16.43 6.47
C LEU A 197 14.50 -17.23 5.48
N LYS A 198 14.88 -16.62 4.35
CA LYS A 198 15.81 -17.26 3.40
C LYS A 198 17.18 -17.51 4.02
N GLU A 199 17.69 -16.56 4.79
CA GLU A 199 18.98 -16.72 5.50
C GLU A 199 18.90 -17.82 6.57
N ALA A 200 17.83 -17.85 7.36
CA ALA A 200 17.63 -18.82 8.43
C ALA A 200 17.34 -20.25 7.92
N LYS A 201 16.55 -20.39 6.86
CA LYS A 201 15.99 -21.68 6.41
C LYS A 201 16.40 -22.09 4.99
N GLY A 202 17.23 -21.31 4.29
CA GLY A 202 17.86 -21.67 3.01
C GLY A 202 16.97 -21.53 1.77
N LYS A 203 15.67 -21.16 1.87
CA LYS A 203 14.79 -20.96 0.72
C LYS A 203 13.87 -19.74 0.85
N LYS A 204 13.35 -19.27 -0.28
CA LYS A 204 12.28 -18.25 -0.31
C LYS A 204 10.94 -18.87 0.08
N TYR A 205 10.13 -18.14 0.84
CA TYR A 205 8.79 -18.53 1.29
C TYR A 205 7.73 -17.58 0.75
N SER A 206 6.63 -18.14 0.29
CA SER A 206 5.41 -17.39 -0.04
C SER A 206 4.71 -16.91 1.24
N LEU A 207 3.84 -15.90 1.11
CA LEU A 207 3.03 -15.44 2.23
C LEU A 207 2.19 -16.56 2.85
N LYS A 208 1.68 -17.47 2.02
CA LYS A 208 0.88 -18.62 2.48
C LYS A 208 1.72 -19.57 3.33
N GLU A 209 2.93 -19.92 2.88
CA GLU A 209 3.84 -20.78 3.64
C GLU A 209 4.21 -20.14 4.99
N ILE A 210 4.54 -18.84 5.01
CA ILE A 210 4.86 -18.12 6.27
C ILE A 210 3.69 -18.21 7.25
N LYS A 211 2.46 -17.99 6.79
CA LYS A 211 1.25 -18.14 7.62
C LYS A 211 1.08 -19.54 8.18
N GLU A 212 1.28 -20.57 7.35
CA GLU A 212 1.17 -21.97 7.76
C GLU A 212 2.24 -22.34 8.79
N MET A 213 3.46 -21.84 8.63
CA MET A 213 4.55 -22.05 9.59
C MET A 213 4.27 -21.41 10.95
N ILE A 214 3.71 -20.19 10.97
CA ILE A 214 3.30 -19.52 12.22
C ILE A 214 2.17 -20.29 12.91
N LYS A 215 1.17 -20.75 12.16
CA LYS A 215 0.08 -21.58 12.69
C LYS A 215 0.56 -22.95 13.20
N GLY A 216 1.65 -23.44 12.66
CA GLY A 216 2.31 -24.67 13.10
C GLY A 216 3.35 -24.46 14.22
N ASP A 217 3.34 -23.28 14.87
CA ASP A 217 4.21 -22.93 15.99
C ASP A 217 5.72 -22.99 15.66
N ASP A 218 6.12 -22.68 14.41
CA ASP A 218 7.53 -22.54 14.06
C ASP A 218 8.13 -21.32 14.76
N ILE A 219 8.82 -21.57 15.87
CA ILE A 219 9.34 -20.53 16.79
C ILE A 219 10.29 -19.57 16.08
N GLU A 220 11.10 -20.04 15.15
CA GLU A 220 12.06 -19.19 14.42
C GLU A 220 11.31 -18.22 13.50
N VAL A 221 10.29 -18.69 12.78
CA VAL A 221 9.44 -17.84 11.92
C VAL A 221 8.64 -16.82 12.75
N ILE A 222 8.08 -17.28 13.87
CA ILE A 222 7.36 -16.42 14.82
C ILE A 222 8.29 -15.30 15.36
N ASN A 223 9.52 -15.62 15.73
CA ASN A 223 10.46 -14.64 16.25
C ASN A 223 10.89 -13.62 15.19
N ILE A 224 11.16 -14.04 13.96
CA ILE A 224 11.47 -13.14 12.83
C ILE A 224 10.29 -12.19 12.57
N TYR A 225 9.06 -12.71 12.60
CA TYR A 225 7.86 -11.88 12.39
C TYR A 225 7.60 -10.91 13.55
N ARG A 226 7.73 -11.37 14.81
CA ARG A 226 7.62 -10.51 16.00
C ARG A 226 8.62 -9.35 15.97
N GLU A 227 9.86 -9.65 15.64
CA GLU A 227 10.88 -8.61 15.53
C GLU A 227 10.53 -7.58 14.46
N SER A 228 10.05 -8.01 13.29
CA SER A 228 9.56 -7.10 12.26
C SER A 228 8.41 -6.22 12.75
N CYS A 229 7.47 -6.78 13.51
CA CYS A 229 6.37 -6.03 14.08
C CYS A 229 6.84 -4.99 15.11
N ARG A 230 7.88 -5.30 15.90
CA ARG A 230 8.50 -4.32 16.82
C ARG A 230 9.16 -3.17 16.07
N TYR A 231 9.91 -3.46 14.99
CA TYR A 231 10.48 -2.40 14.15
C TYR A 231 9.41 -1.50 13.55
N LEU A 232 8.29 -2.10 13.09
CA LEU A 232 7.13 -1.33 12.64
C LEU A 232 6.59 -0.42 13.77
N GLY A 233 6.51 -0.94 15.00
CA GLY A 233 6.15 -0.18 16.19
C GLY A 233 7.05 1.04 16.41
N TYR A 234 8.37 0.90 16.30
CA TYR A 234 9.30 2.04 16.40
C TYR A 234 9.06 3.08 15.29
N GLY A 235 8.80 2.64 14.05
CA GLY A 235 8.41 3.53 12.97
C GLY A 235 7.12 4.30 13.30
N ILE A 236 6.13 3.62 13.89
CA ILE A 236 4.86 4.23 14.29
C ILE A 236 5.07 5.24 15.42
N VAL A 237 5.94 4.98 16.40
CA VAL A 237 6.31 5.98 17.44
C VAL A 237 6.80 7.28 16.80
N ASN A 238 7.68 7.20 15.78
CA ASN A 238 8.19 8.39 15.09
C ASN A 238 7.06 9.16 14.38
N ILE A 239 6.13 8.44 13.74
CA ILE A 239 4.96 9.03 13.08
C ILE A 239 4.03 9.71 14.09
N VAL A 240 3.76 9.04 15.21
CA VAL A 240 2.91 9.59 16.28
C VAL A 240 3.51 10.85 16.86
N ASN A 241 4.81 10.85 17.16
CA ASN A 241 5.51 12.04 17.66
C ASN A 241 5.56 13.19 16.65
N THR A 242 5.44 12.91 15.34
CA THR A 242 5.50 13.92 14.28
C THR A 242 4.13 14.51 13.95
N TYR A 243 3.11 13.65 13.83
CA TYR A 243 1.78 14.05 13.33
C TYR A 243 0.70 14.04 14.41
N ASN A 244 0.96 13.40 15.56
CA ASN A 244 0.00 13.24 16.66
C ASN A 244 -1.40 12.80 16.17
N PRO A 245 -1.51 11.70 15.40
CA PRO A 245 -2.78 11.22 14.90
C PRO A 245 -3.61 10.61 16.02
N THR A 246 -4.93 10.58 15.86
CA THR A 246 -5.82 9.83 16.75
C THR A 246 -6.00 8.38 16.34
N VAL A 247 -5.79 8.08 15.04
CA VAL A 247 -6.00 6.74 14.50
C VAL A 247 -4.84 6.34 13.58
N ILE A 248 -4.27 5.17 13.84
CA ILE A 248 -3.36 4.48 12.92
C ILE A 248 -4.03 3.18 12.45
N ILE A 249 -4.06 2.99 11.14
CA ILE A 249 -4.59 1.78 10.53
C ILE A 249 -3.47 1.05 9.82
N LEU A 250 -3.21 -0.17 10.24
CA LEU A 250 -2.25 -1.07 9.62
C LEU A 250 -2.95 -1.87 8.51
N GLY A 251 -2.40 -1.86 7.33
CA GLY A 251 -2.96 -2.59 6.20
C GLY A 251 -1.89 -3.21 5.32
N ASP A 252 -2.35 -3.88 4.27
CA ASP A 252 -1.56 -4.57 3.28
C ASP A 252 -1.05 -5.97 3.72
N GLU A 253 -0.21 -6.60 2.93
CA GLU A 253 0.05 -8.05 2.95
C GLU A 253 0.70 -8.54 4.25
N LEU A 254 1.60 -7.77 4.84
CA LEU A 254 2.28 -8.15 6.08
C LEU A 254 1.29 -8.29 7.24
N THR A 255 0.23 -7.46 7.28
CA THR A 255 -0.81 -7.55 8.32
C THR A 255 -1.59 -8.86 8.25
N HIS A 256 -1.60 -9.50 7.10
CA HIS A 256 -2.29 -10.78 6.90
C HIS A 256 -1.48 -11.98 7.37
N VAL A 257 -0.22 -11.83 7.79
CA VAL A 257 0.59 -12.92 8.32
C VAL A 257 -0.03 -13.43 9.63
N ASP A 258 -0.06 -12.58 10.64
CA ASP A 258 -0.77 -12.81 11.90
C ASP A 258 -1.12 -11.47 12.54
N GLN A 259 -2.41 -11.17 12.62
CA GLN A 259 -2.91 -9.87 13.09
C GLN A 259 -2.74 -9.70 14.60
N GLU A 260 -2.89 -10.78 15.36
CA GLU A 260 -2.77 -10.75 16.81
C GLU A 260 -1.33 -10.50 17.23
N ILE A 261 -0.38 -11.24 16.64
CA ILE A 261 1.05 -11.01 16.89
C ILE A 261 1.42 -9.58 16.52
N MET A 262 0.97 -9.09 15.34
CA MET A 262 1.29 -7.74 14.89
C MET A 262 0.79 -6.68 15.87
N LEU A 263 -0.50 -6.71 16.22
CA LEU A 263 -1.08 -5.72 17.13
C LEU A 263 -0.42 -5.77 18.50
N ASN A 264 -0.18 -6.97 19.04
CA ASN A 264 0.44 -7.15 20.35
C ASN A 264 1.88 -6.62 20.39
N GLU A 265 2.71 -6.90 19.36
CA GLU A 265 4.10 -6.44 19.35
C GLU A 265 4.21 -4.93 19.07
N VAL A 266 3.34 -4.38 18.21
CA VAL A 266 3.24 -2.94 17.97
C VAL A 266 2.80 -2.23 19.25
N ASP A 267 1.73 -2.70 19.90
CA ASP A 267 1.19 -2.12 21.13
C ASP A 267 2.21 -2.07 22.27
N LYS A 268 2.98 -3.15 22.47
CA LYS A 268 4.08 -3.18 23.46
C LYS A 268 5.07 -2.04 23.24
N VAL A 269 5.48 -1.81 22.00
CA VAL A 269 6.44 -0.74 21.66
C VAL A 269 5.81 0.63 21.90
N LEU A 270 4.56 0.84 21.50
CA LEU A 270 3.87 2.12 21.70
C LEU A 270 3.69 2.45 23.18
N LYS A 271 3.26 1.48 23.99
CA LYS A 271 3.10 1.64 25.43
C LYS A 271 4.43 1.95 26.13
N GLU A 272 5.53 1.37 25.67
CA GLU A 272 6.87 1.59 26.23
C GLU A 272 7.47 2.94 25.85
N ARG A 273 7.15 3.46 24.64
CA ARG A 273 7.89 4.56 24.00
C ARG A 273 7.11 5.86 23.86
N LEU A 274 5.79 5.84 23.94
CA LEU A 274 4.97 7.04 23.90
C LEU A 274 4.74 7.61 25.29
N LEU A 275 4.50 8.91 25.35
CA LEU A 275 3.96 9.52 26.56
C LEU A 275 2.57 8.92 26.86
N PRO A 276 2.25 8.65 28.15
CA PRO A 276 0.97 8.01 28.53
C PRO A 276 -0.25 8.73 27.96
N GLU A 277 -0.25 10.07 27.99
CA GLU A 277 -1.37 10.89 27.51
C GLU A 277 -1.58 10.79 26.00
N ILE A 278 -0.52 10.49 25.23
CA ILE A 278 -0.59 10.25 23.77
C ILE A 278 -1.07 8.84 23.52
N TYR A 279 -0.49 7.86 24.24
CA TYR A 279 -0.83 6.44 24.08
C TYR A 279 -2.31 6.17 24.38
N GLU A 280 -2.86 6.74 25.46
CA GLU A 280 -4.24 6.57 25.85
C GLU A 280 -5.27 7.09 24.83
N LYS A 281 -4.89 8.05 24.01
CA LYS A 281 -5.76 8.65 22.97
C LYS A 281 -5.56 8.05 21.59
N LEU A 282 -4.52 7.23 21.41
CA LEU A 282 -4.17 6.64 20.13
C LEU A 282 -4.94 5.32 19.93
N THR A 283 -5.63 5.21 18.81
CA THR A 283 -6.21 3.94 18.37
C THR A 283 -5.35 3.34 17.25
N VAL A 284 -4.93 2.10 17.46
CA VAL A 284 -4.23 1.32 16.41
C VAL A 284 -5.09 0.11 16.05
N LYS A 285 -5.42 -0.05 14.77
CA LYS A 285 -6.23 -1.18 14.30
C LYS A 285 -5.76 -1.70 12.96
N ILE A 286 -6.15 -2.94 12.63
CA ILE A 286 -5.97 -3.50 11.29
C ILE A 286 -7.06 -2.98 10.36
N SER A 287 -6.71 -2.73 9.11
CA SER A 287 -7.68 -2.37 8.07
C SER A 287 -8.68 -3.51 7.84
N GLY A 288 -9.95 -3.24 8.01
CA GLY A 288 -11.04 -4.22 7.92
C GLY A 288 -12.24 -3.76 7.09
N ALA A 289 -12.30 -2.48 6.72
CA ALA A 289 -13.45 -1.93 5.98
C ALA A 289 -13.62 -2.55 4.59
N VAL A 290 -12.52 -2.92 3.93
CA VAL A 290 -12.48 -3.56 2.61
C VAL A 290 -11.32 -4.56 2.52
N LYS A 291 -11.45 -5.56 1.62
CA LYS A 291 -10.44 -6.63 1.49
C LYS A 291 -9.07 -6.16 0.96
N ASP A 292 -9.05 -5.15 0.09
CA ASP A 292 -7.84 -4.57 -0.49
C ASP A 292 -7.99 -3.05 -0.48
N SER A 293 -7.45 -2.42 0.56
CA SER A 293 -7.59 -0.98 0.78
C SER A 293 -7.00 -0.16 -0.36
N VAL A 294 -5.88 -0.60 -0.93
CA VAL A 294 -5.22 0.12 -2.03
C VAL A 294 -6.10 0.10 -3.29
N LEU A 295 -6.58 -1.08 -3.68
CA LEU A 295 -7.39 -1.23 -4.89
C LEU A 295 -8.76 -0.56 -4.74
N HIS A 296 -9.42 -0.71 -3.59
CA HIS A 296 -10.67 -0.01 -3.31
C HIS A 296 -10.47 1.50 -3.23
N GLY A 297 -9.36 1.94 -2.66
CA GLY A 297 -9.05 3.36 -2.54
C GLY A 297 -8.88 4.04 -3.89
N ILE A 298 -8.14 3.43 -4.81
CA ILE A 298 -8.00 4.01 -6.16
C ILE A 298 -9.34 3.98 -6.92
N GLY A 299 -10.17 2.94 -6.76
CA GLY A 299 -11.52 2.89 -7.29
C GLY A 299 -12.41 4.01 -6.73
N ALA A 300 -12.38 4.24 -5.42
CA ALA A 300 -13.11 5.32 -4.76
C ALA A 300 -12.62 6.72 -5.20
N MET A 301 -11.30 6.90 -5.37
CA MET A 301 -10.74 8.15 -5.92
C MET A 301 -11.23 8.41 -7.35
N CYS A 302 -11.32 7.37 -8.18
CA CYS A 302 -11.92 7.49 -9.51
C CYS A 302 -13.39 7.91 -9.43
N THR A 303 -14.16 7.24 -8.59
CA THR A 303 -15.58 7.55 -8.38
C THR A 303 -15.76 8.98 -7.92
N LYS A 304 -15.03 9.41 -6.89
CA LYS A 304 -15.04 10.80 -6.41
C LYS A 304 -14.73 11.79 -7.54
N LYS A 305 -13.68 11.52 -8.32
CA LYS A 305 -13.25 12.38 -9.41
C LYS A 305 -14.29 12.53 -10.52
N VAL A 306 -15.10 11.49 -10.77
CA VAL A 306 -16.22 11.55 -11.73
C VAL A 306 -17.33 12.50 -11.24
N PHE A 307 -17.57 12.58 -9.93
CA PHE A 307 -18.59 13.48 -9.37
C PHE A 307 -18.10 14.90 -9.13
N ASP A 308 -16.79 15.11 -8.99
CA ASP A 308 -16.18 16.44 -8.78
C ASP A 308 -15.98 17.22 -10.11
N ASN A 309 -16.21 16.60 -11.28
CA ASN A 309 -16.18 17.23 -12.61
C ASN A 309 -17.59 17.40 -13.16
#